data_a1433490d775308a4f294cc6e38e2652
#
_entry.id   a1433490d775308a4f294cc6e38e2652
#
_cell.length_a   1.000
_cell.length_b   1.000
_cell.length_c   1.000
_cell.angle_alpha   90.00
_cell.angle_beta   90.00
_cell.angle_gamma   90.00
#
_symmetry.space_group_name_H-M   'P 1'
#
loop_
_entity.id
_entity.type
_entity.pdbx_description
1 polymer ?
#
loop_
_entity_poly.entity_id
_entity_poly.type
_entity_poly.pdbx_seq_one_letter_code
_entity_poly.pdbx_strand_id
1 'polypeptide(L)'
;MTTRNTLLCIHREPAQLRLLQDSGYKLLTATNGYEGLRLFKSRPVDAIVLEYHSGLSNGSVIADEIKQARPEIPIVMLTEHLELPNGALKSVDAFVTKSDGAHFLLATVHFMLNVRPAQSGERGLRVQAPAHLRRPGKSRAARAAD
;
A
#
# COMPACT_ATOMS: atom_id res chain seq x y z
N MET A 1 -21.15 -1.88 16.73
CA MET A 1 -19.96 -2.30 17.05
C MET A 1 -18.99 -2.17 15.97
N THR A 2 -17.86 -1.84 16.24
CA THR A 2 -16.90 -1.59 15.27
C THR A 2 -16.16 -2.82 14.92
N THR A 3 -16.02 -3.07 13.67
CA THR A 3 -15.25 -4.18 13.23
C THR A 3 -13.83 -3.76 13.10
N ARG A 4 -12.93 -4.50 13.69
CA ARG A 4 -11.56 -4.17 13.61
C ARG A 4 -11.00 -4.74 12.33
N ASN A 5 -10.49 -3.90 11.49
CA ASN A 5 -9.90 -4.34 10.24
C ASN A 5 -8.50 -4.88 10.48
N THR A 6 -8.13 -5.85 9.69
CA THR A 6 -6.82 -6.48 9.76
C THR A 6 -5.98 -6.02 8.59
N LEU A 7 -4.80 -5.53 8.90
CA LEU A 7 -3.85 -5.07 7.89
C LEU A 7 -2.68 -6.03 7.86
N LEU A 8 -2.26 -6.41 6.68
CA LEU A 8 -1.02 -7.16 6.53
C LEU A 8 0.05 -6.15 6.18
N CYS A 9 1.04 -6.03 7.01
CA CYS A 9 2.10 -5.05 6.84
C CYS A 9 3.40 -5.77 6.51
N ILE A 10 3.88 -5.59 5.31
CA ILE A 10 5.12 -6.19 4.84
C ILE A 10 6.15 -5.09 4.82
N HIS A 11 7.00 -5.06 5.83
CA HIS A 11 7.90 -3.95 6.07
C HIS A 11 9.11 -4.46 6.83
N ARG A 12 10.29 -4.00 6.47
CA ARG A 12 11.49 -4.46 7.16
C ARG A 12 11.50 -4.10 8.62
N GLU A 13 10.87 -3.00 8.98
CA GLU A 13 10.84 -2.56 10.37
C GLU A 13 9.40 -2.30 10.77
N PRO A 14 8.64 -3.34 11.05
CA PRO A 14 7.22 -3.15 11.30
C PRO A 14 6.92 -2.23 12.48
N ALA A 15 7.87 -2.05 13.39
CA ALA A 15 7.63 -1.15 14.51
C ALA A 15 7.35 0.27 14.04
N GLN A 16 7.79 0.63 12.84
CA GLN A 16 7.53 1.96 12.33
C GLN A 16 6.06 2.14 11.97
N LEU A 17 5.30 1.07 11.97
CA LEU A 17 3.89 1.15 11.63
C LEU A 17 3.00 1.13 12.85
N ARG A 18 3.59 1.43 14.03
CA ARG A 18 2.86 1.34 15.26
C ARG A 18 1.64 2.23 15.34
N LEU A 19 1.67 3.37 14.66
CA LEU A 19 0.52 4.25 14.70
C LEU A 19 -0.73 3.57 14.15
N LEU A 20 -0.57 2.69 13.18
CA LEU A 20 -1.71 1.95 12.66
C LEU A 20 -2.31 1.06 13.74
N GLN A 21 -1.44 0.40 14.49
CA GLN A 21 -1.93 -0.46 15.55
C GLN A 21 -2.57 0.37 16.67
N ASP A 22 -1.96 1.49 17.01
CA ASP A 22 -2.50 2.35 18.05
C ASP A 22 -3.85 2.91 17.67
N SER A 23 -4.14 2.95 16.38
CA SER A 23 -5.42 3.49 15.91
C SER A 23 -6.50 2.43 15.85
N GLY A 24 -6.23 1.23 16.31
CA GLY A 24 -7.25 0.22 16.41
C GLY A 24 -7.22 -0.88 15.39
N TYR A 25 -6.30 -0.82 14.43
CA TYR A 25 -6.21 -1.88 13.43
C TYR A 25 -5.47 -3.06 14.02
N LYS A 26 -5.83 -4.23 13.55
CA LYS A 26 -5.10 -5.42 13.90
C LYS A 26 -4.03 -5.61 12.85
N LEU A 27 -2.79 -5.78 13.26
CA LEU A 27 -1.70 -5.92 12.29
C LEU A 27 -1.16 -7.33 12.27
N LEU A 28 -1.01 -7.84 11.06
CA LEU A 28 -0.20 -9.01 10.82
C LEU A 28 1.05 -8.48 10.16
N THR A 29 2.22 -8.83 10.67
CA THR A 29 3.44 -8.23 10.16
C THR A 29 4.35 -9.29 9.58
N ALA A 30 5.05 -8.91 8.54
CA ALA A 30 6.06 -9.74 7.91
C ALA A 30 7.20 -8.82 7.54
N THR A 31 8.42 -9.32 7.62
CA THR A 31 9.57 -8.48 7.35
C THR A 31 10.09 -8.66 5.94
N ASN A 32 9.53 -9.57 5.18
CA ASN A 32 9.91 -9.75 3.79
C ASN A 32 8.74 -10.26 2.99
N GLY A 33 8.88 -10.25 1.68
CA GLY A 33 7.78 -10.60 0.80
C GLY A 33 7.36 -12.05 0.88
N TYR A 34 8.31 -12.94 1.08
CA TYR A 34 7.97 -14.36 1.14
C TYR A 34 7.04 -14.62 2.32
N GLU A 35 7.42 -14.11 3.47
CA GLU A 35 6.60 -14.30 4.65
C GLU A 35 5.27 -13.57 4.50
N GLY A 36 5.30 -12.39 3.87
CA GLY A 36 4.07 -11.66 3.65
C GLY A 36 3.09 -12.43 2.80
N LEU A 37 3.57 -13.03 1.71
CA LEU A 37 2.68 -13.81 0.87
C LEU A 37 2.17 -15.04 1.59
N ARG A 38 2.99 -15.62 2.43
CA ARG A 38 2.55 -16.78 3.18
C ARG A 38 1.42 -16.42 4.12
N LEU A 39 1.53 -15.29 4.81
CA LEU A 39 0.46 -14.83 5.67
C LEU A 39 -0.77 -14.46 4.88
N PHE A 40 -0.58 -13.81 3.73
CA PHE A 40 -1.69 -13.42 2.90
C PHE A 40 -2.51 -14.63 2.49
N LYS A 41 -1.86 -15.74 2.22
CA LYS A 41 -2.57 -16.93 1.76
C LYS A 41 -3.22 -17.69 2.91
N SER A 42 -2.76 -17.47 4.13
CA SER A 42 -3.25 -18.28 5.24
C SER A 42 -4.13 -17.52 6.22
N ARG A 43 -4.22 -16.19 6.11
CA ARG A 43 -4.99 -15.41 7.07
C ARG A 43 -5.84 -14.39 6.35
N PRO A 44 -7.00 -14.08 6.87
CA PRO A 44 -7.83 -13.05 6.24
C PRO A 44 -7.25 -11.67 6.50
N VAL A 45 -7.21 -10.84 5.48
CA VAL A 45 -6.74 -9.48 5.62
C VAL A 45 -7.68 -8.56 4.87
N ASP A 46 -7.75 -7.32 5.31
CA ASP A 46 -8.63 -6.34 4.70
C ASP A 46 -7.88 -5.34 3.83
N ALA A 47 -6.61 -5.13 4.11
CA ALA A 47 -5.78 -4.24 3.30
C ALA A 47 -4.33 -4.59 3.54
N ILE A 48 -3.47 -4.12 2.67
CA ILE A 48 -2.06 -4.42 2.74
C ILE A 48 -1.27 -3.14 2.73
N VAL A 49 -0.30 -3.03 3.64
CA VAL A 49 0.68 -1.96 3.62
C VAL A 49 1.99 -2.63 3.23
N LEU A 50 2.56 -2.20 2.14
CA LEU A 50 3.68 -2.90 1.53
C LEU A 50 4.81 -1.94 1.30
N GLU A 51 5.95 -2.18 1.91
CA GLU A 51 7.10 -1.34 1.72
C GLU A 51 7.76 -1.67 0.39
N TYR A 52 8.02 -0.66 -0.42
CA TYR A 52 8.76 -0.87 -1.65
C TYR A 52 10.23 -0.94 -1.31
N HIS A 53 10.93 -1.89 -1.91
CA HIS A 53 12.30 -2.08 -1.59
C HIS A 53 12.86 -2.85 -2.74
N SER A 54 13.83 -2.31 -3.37
CA SER A 54 14.38 -2.95 -4.54
C SER A 54 15.37 -3.98 -4.11
N GLY A 55 15.13 -5.14 -4.11
CA GLY A 55 16.00 -6.19 -3.71
C GLY A 55 15.30 -7.47 -3.99
N LEU A 56 15.61 -8.46 -3.20
CA LEU A 56 15.02 -9.76 -3.43
C LEU A 56 13.53 -9.74 -3.22
N SER A 57 13.04 -8.89 -2.35
CA SER A 57 11.61 -8.82 -2.10
C SER A 57 11.06 -7.56 -2.70
N ASN A 58 11.13 -7.43 -3.99
CA ASN A 58 10.64 -6.24 -4.66
C ASN A 58 9.14 -6.09 -4.43
N GLY A 59 8.76 -4.94 -3.91
CA GLY A 59 7.36 -4.71 -3.55
C GLY A 59 6.41 -4.77 -4.73
N SER A 60 6.85 -4.35 -5.91
CA SER A 60 5.93 -4.38 -7.04
C SER A 60 5.59 -5.81 -7.45
N VAL A 61 6.53 -6.74 -7.31
CA VAL A 61 6.26 -8.12 -7.63
C VAL A 61 5.29 -8.71 -6.62
N ILE A 62 5.47 -8.37 -5.35
CA ILE A 62 4.55 -8.84 -4.32
C ILE A 62 3.15 -8.30 -4.56
N ALA A 63 3.05 -7.02 -4.92
CA ALA A 63 1.75 -6.42 -5.18
C ALA A 63 1.06 -7.12 -6.35
N ASP A 64 1.82 -7.47 -7.40
CA ASP A 64 1.24 -8.16 -8.53
C ASP A 64 0.66 -9.50 -8.12
N GLU A 65 1.38 -10.24 -7.29
CA GLU A 65 0.90 -11.55 -6.88
C GLU A 65 -0.35 -11.43 -6.04
N ILE A 66 -0.40 -10.45 -5.17
CA ILE A 66 -1.57 -10.27 -4.33
C ILE A 66 -2.78 -9.90 -5.18
N LYS A 67 -2.60 -8.99 -6.12
CA LYS A 67 -3.71 -8.57 -6.96
C LYS A 67 -4.21 -9.68 -7.87
N GLN A 68 -3.34 -10.56 -8.29
CA GLN A 68 -3.78 -11.66 -9.10
C GLN A 68 -4.64 -12.62 -8.29
N ALA A 69 -4.34 -12.78 -7.01
CA ALA A 69 -5.09 -13.68 -6.17
C ALA A 69 -6.37 -13.05 -5.64
N ARG A 70 -6.28 -11.80 -5.20
CA ARG A 70 -7.43 -11.13 -4.58
C ARG A 70 -7.45 -9.69 -5.02
N PRO A 71 -7.98 -9.40 -6.19
CA PRO A 71 -7.92 -8.03 -6.72
C PRO A 71 -8.71 -7.01 -5.92
N GLU A 72 -9.61 -7.46 -5.07
CA GLU A 72 -10.42 -6.51 -4.32
C GLU A 72 -9.70 -5.96 -3.09
N ILE A 73 -8.57 -6.52 -2.68
CA ILE A 73 -7.90 -6.07 -1.48
C ILE A 73 -7.03 -4.87 -1.80
N PRO A 74 -7.23 -3.74 -1.13
CA PRO A 74 -6.43 -2.56 -1.44
C PRO A 74 -5.00 -2.72 -0.96
N ILE A 75 -4.08 -2.20 -1.74
CA ILE A 75 -2.65 -2.23 -1.44
C ILE A 75 -2.15 -0.80 -1.37
N VAL A 76 -1.58 -0.44 -0.24
CA VAL A 76 -0.95 0.87 -0.05
C VAL A 76 0.55 0.62 -0.03
N MET A 77 1.27 1.20 -0.97
CA MET A 77 2.72 1.03 -1.03
C MET A 77 3.41 2.18 -0.34
N LEU A 78 4.38 1.86 0.48
CA LEU A 78 5.15 2.83 1.22
C LEU A 78 6.57 2.80 0.69
N THR A 79 7.11 3.94 0.33
CA THR A 79 8.41 3.99 -0.29
C THR A 79 9.20 5.18 0.20
N GLU A 80 10.52 5.08 0.16
CA GLU A 80 11.36 6.20 0.48
C GLU A 80 11.58 7.10 -0.70
N HIS A 81 11.27 6.65 -1.90
CA HIS A 81 11.59 7.39 -3.09
C HIS A 81 10.36 7.82 -3.84
N LEU A 82 10.39 8.99 -4.41
CA LEU A 82 9.30 9.44 -5.22
C LEU A 82 9.35 8.86 -6.62
N GLU A 83 10.53 8.55 -7.08
CA GLU A 83 10.66 8.00 -8.41
C GLU A 83 10.85 6.52 -8.32
N LEU A 84 9.99 5.78 -8.95
CA LEU A 84 10.04 4.34 -8.95
C LEU A 84 10.14 3.86 -10.39
N PRO A 85 10.63 2.65 -10.59
CA PRO A 85 10.71 2.13 -11.95
C PRO A 85 9.35 2.07 -12.60
N ASN A 86 9.32 2.10 -13.90
CA ASN A 86 8.08 2.00 -14.63
C ASN A 86 7.35 0.74 -14.25
N GLY A 87 6.08 0.86 -14.03
CA GLY A 87 5.26 -0.29 -13.70
C GLY A 87 5.26 -0.66 -12.23
N ALA A 88 6.07 0.01 -11.41
CA ALA A 88 6.16 -0.38 -10.01
C ALA A 88 4.83 -0.21 -9.27
N LEU A 89 3.98 0.69 -9.74
CA LEU A 89 2.74 0.98 -9.05
C LEU A 89 1.53 0.40 -9.76
N LYS A 90 1.72 -0.43 -10.76
CA LYS A 90 0.57 -0.84 -11.55
C LYS A 90 -0.43 -1.67 -10.76
N SER A 91 -0.01 -2.37 -9.73
CA SER A 91 -0.92 -3.18 -8.93
C SER A 91 -1.18 -2.58 -7.56
N VAL A 92 -0.89 -1.30 -7.40
CA VAL A 92 -0.99 -0.62 -6.13
C VAL A 92 -2.15 0.36 -6.19
N ASP A 93 -2.92 0.43 -5.14
CA ASP A 93 -4.08 1.30 -5.10
C ASP A 93 -3.78 2.68 -4.55
N ALA A 94 -2.76 2.79 -3.72
CA ALA A 94 -2.33 4.08 -3.19
C ALA A 94 -0.86 3.99 -2.88
N PHE A 95 -0.20 5.13 -2.88
CA PHE A 95 1.23 5.12 -2.65
C PHE A 95 1.56 6.33 -1.77
N VAL A 96 2.40 6.09 -0.78
CA VAL A 96 2.76 7.07 0.22
C VAL A 96 4.27 7.04 0.36
N THR A 97 4.90 8.20 0.44
CA THR A 97 6.33 8.21 0.72
C THR A 97 6.53 8.27 2.22
N LYS A 98 7.65 7.74 2.67
CA LYS A 98 7.91 7.74 4.10
C LYS A 98 8.04 9.15 4.66
N SER A 99 8.48 10.08 3.84
CA SER A 99 8.61 11.46 4.31
C SER A 99 7.26 12.12 4.50
N ASP A 100 6.18 11.56 3.99
CA ASP A 100 4.85 12.12 4.22
C ASP A 100 4.39 11.89 5.66
N GLY A 101 5.00 10.94 6.35
CA GLY A 101 4.73 10.77 7.75
C GLY A 101 3.70 9.71 8.06
N ALA A 102 3.75 9.26 9.31
CA ALA A 102 2.88 8.17 9.73
C ALA A 102 1.41 8.55 9.73
N HIS A 103 1.11 9.80 10.01
CA HIS A 103 -0.29 10.21 10.02
C HIS A 103 -0.88 10.23 8.63
N PHE A 104 -0.08 10.57 7.63
CA PHE A 104 -0.59 10.54 6.28
C PHE A 104 -0.81 9.10 5.84
N LEU A 105 0.08 8.19 6.24
CA LEU A 105 -0.12 6.78 5.95
C LEU A 105 -1.39 6.28 6.60
N LEU A 106 -1.62 6.65 7.86
CA LEU A 106 -2.83 6.23 8.55
C LEU A 106 -4.07 6.73 7.82
N ALA A 107 -4.06 7.99 7.42
CA ALA A 107 -5.21 8.55 6.72
C ALA A 107 -5.45 7.83 5.40
N THR A 108 -4.38 7.48 4.69
CA THR A 108 -4.51 6.78 3.43
C THR A 108 -5.11 5.40 3.62
N VAL A 109 -4.64 4.67 4.62
CA VAL A 109 -5.17 3.35 4.89
C VAL A 109 -6.65 3.44 5.25
N HIS A 110 -6.97 4.40 6.09
CA HIS A 110 -8.35 4.57 6.52
C HIS A 110 -9.24 4.89 5.32
N PHE A 111 -8.77 5.76 4.44
CA PHE A 111 -9.54 6.10 3.26
C PHE A 111 -9.75 4.87 2.39
N MET A 112 -8.70 4.09 2.15
CA MET A 112 -8.83 2.93 1.26
C MET A 112 -9.77 1.89 1.83
N LEU A 113 -9.84 1.77 3.13
CA LEU A 113 -10.74 0.80 3.73
C LEU A 113 -12.19 1.26 3.74
N ASN A 114 -12.39 2.55 3.69
CA ASN A 114 -13.74 3.09 3.76
C ASN A 114 -14.35 3.48 2.45
N VAL A 115 -13.53 3.65 1.43
CA VAL A 115 -14.04 3.98 0.12
C VAL A 115 -14.03 2.70 -0.67
N ARG A 116 -15.15 1.96 -0.68
CA ARG A 116 -15.17 0.75 -1.39
C ARG A 116 -15.54 1.01 -2.77
N PRO A 117 -14.89 0.51 -3.71
CA PRO A 117 -15.24 0.68 -5.09
C PRO A 117 -16.61 0.15 -5.25
N ALA A 118 -17.38 0.85 -5.89
CA ALA A 118 -18.66 0.48 -6.10
C ALA A 118 -18.69 -0.65 -6.97
N GLN A 119 -17.97 -1.26 -7.20
CA GLN A 119 -17.98 -2.29 -7.93
C GLN A 119 -17.11 -2.17 -8.99
N SER A 120 -17.07 -2.96 -9.81
CA SER A 120 -16.11 -3.06 -10.81
C SER A 120 -16.00 -1.89 -11.66
N GLY A 121 -16.95 -1.14 -11.76
CA GLY A 121 -16.85 -0.03 -12.65
C GLY A 121 -15.89 1.00 -12.19
N GLU A 122 -15.51 0.94 -10.97
CA GLU A 122 -14.65 1.95 -10.47
C GLU A 122 -13.25 1.60 -10.43
N ARG A 123 -12.90 0.63 -11.20
CA ARG A 123 -11.61 0.28 -11.16
C ARG A 123 -10.76 1.31 -11.60
N GLY A 124 -9.66 1.49 -11.37
CA GLY A 124 -8.82 2.55 -11.82
C GLY A 124 -8.70 3.71 -10.88
N LEU A 125 -9.55 3.78 -9.90
CA LEU A 125 -9.44 4.84 -8.96
C LEU A 125 -8.16 4.67 -8.16
N ARG A 126 -7.33 5.65 -8.15
CA ARG A 126 -6.11 5.58 -7.39
C ARG A 126 -6.02 6.74 -6.47
N VAL A 127 -5.51 6.49 -5.28
CA VAL A 127 -5.35 7.53 -4.31
C VAL A 127 -3.88 7.84 -4.20
N GLN A 128 -3.53 9.08 -4.36
CA GLN A 128 -2.16 9.51 -4.23
C GLN A 128 -2.11 10.61 -3.20
N ALA A 129 -0.92 10.93 -2.74
CA ALA A 129 -0.79 12.02 -1.81
C ALA A 129 -1.41 13.28 -2.40
N PRO A 130 -1.99 14.13 -1.56
CA PRO A 130 -2.55 15.38 -2.05
C PRO A 130 -1.53 16.15 -2.85
N ALA A 131 -2.00 16.97 -3.74
CA ALA A 131 -1.12 17.70 -4.63
C ALA A 131 -0.04 18.46 -3.89
N HIS A 132 -0.35 19.01 -2.76
CA HIS A 132 0.66 19.79 -2.04
C HIS A 132 1.71 18.90 -1.40
N LEU A 133 1.49 17.59 -1.33
CA LEU A 133 2.47 16.68 -0.81
C LEU A 133 3.20 15.92 -1.88
N ARG A 134 2.77 16.01 -3.15
CA ARG A 134 3.45 15.35 -4.21
C ARG A 134 4.45 16.28 -4.82
N ARG A 135 5.54 15.74 -5.33
CA ARG A 135 6.47 16.58 -5.98
C ARG A 135 5.96 16.89 -7.33
N PRO A 136 5.99 18.14 -7.71
CA PRO A 136 5.49 18.51 -9.00
C PRO A 136 6.34 17.94 -10.08
N GLY A 137 5.78 17.68 -11.15
CA GLY A 137 6.50 17.33 -12.27
C GLY A 137 7.09 16.01 -12.31
N LYS A 138 6.91 15.41 -11.44
CA LYS A 138 7.45 14.18 -11.58
C LYS A 138 6.63 13.41 -12.29
N SER A 139 6.20 13.65 -12.67
CA SER A 139 5.46 13.09 -13.17
C SER A 139 5.16 12.85 -14.21
N ARG A 140 5.69 13.36 -14.31
CA ARG A 140 5.44 13.30 -15.05
C ARG A 140 5.76 12.94 -15.71
N ALA A 141 6.02 12.93 -15.99
CA ALA A 141 6.08 12.78 -16.43
C ALA A 141 6.05 12.13 -16.67
N ALA A 142 6.36 12.16 -16.69
CA ALA A 142 6.11 11.76 -16.74
C ALA A 142 5.81 11.30 -17.02
N ARG A 143 5.85 11.37 -17.12
CA ARG A 143 5.38 11.15 -17.39
C ARG A 143 5.15 10.87 -18.04
N ALA A 144 5.43 11.00 -18.44
CA ALA A 144 5.07 10.91 -19.04
C ALA A 144 4.95 10.31 -19.57
N ALA A 145 5.24 10.25 -19.70
CA ALA A 145 4.96 9.83 -20.10
C ALA A 145 4.59 9.25 -20.38
N ASP A 146 4.68 9.24 -20.38
CA ASP A 146 4.19 8.94 -20.55
C ASP A 146 3.85 8.64 -20.66
#